data_fc7c39ae6d5144c48801a211b0ec6cf9
#
_entry.id   fc7c39ae6d5144c48801a211b0ec6cf9
#
_cell.length_a   1.000
_cell.length_b   1.000
_cell.length_c   1.000
_cell.angle_alpha   90.00
_cell.angle_beta   90.00
_cell.angle_gamma   90.00
#
_symmetry.space_group_name_H-M   'P 1'
#
loop_
_entity.id
_entity.type
_entity.pdbx_description
1 polymer ?
#
loop_
_entity_poly.entity_id
_entity_poly.type
_entity_poly.pdbx_seq_one_letter_code
_entity_poly.pdbx_strand_id
1 'polypeptide(L)'
;ITLDSFTEPPTHIAPEDAAQRTAYWEADLAENRPFGAVYSYRTTARYADPLHMQADPVQPDFDTQEELPHLEFTPYLRALAAQLTQGLTDPVQKAKRIYDYVTLNTHYHYQPPYFVQENITDGCAHNRRGDCGIMASTFIVLCRLAGIPAQWQSGLVVRREMVGCHDWAAFYIAPQGWMYADCSAGASMARAGNEKMRLHYFGNLDTGRMVANRALCAPFDPPMCSFRADPCDNQVGEVEADGVGLYGEQLQWNQTLRRYETL
;
A
#
# COMPACT_ATOMS: atom_id res chain seq x y z
N ILE A 1 16.70 -3.82 4.31
CA ILE A 1 16.65 -4.80 3.21
C ILE A 1 18.06 -4.95 2.68
N THR A 2 18.51 -6.18 2.50
CA THR A 2 19.80 -6.51 1.87
C THR A 2 19.51 -7.32 0.63
N LEU A 3 20.07 -6.91 -0.50
CA LEU A 3 19.98 -7.66 -1.73
C LEU A 3 21.09 -8.74 -1.72
N ASP A 4 20.70 -10.00 -1.73
CA ASP A 4 21.63 -11.12 -1.54
C ASP A 4 22.19 -11.62 -2.87
N SER A 5 21.36 -11.77 -3.89
CA SER A 5 21.77 -12.20 -5.24
C SER A 5 20.68 -11.93 -6.29
N PHE A 6 21.09 -12.05 -7.55
CA PHE A 6 20.20 -12.11 -8.72
C PHE A 6 20.32 -13.47 -9.41
N THR A 7 19.32 -13.83 -10.20
CA THR A 7 19.41 -14.98 -11.12
C THR A 7 20.53 -14.79 -12.15
N GLU A 8 20.66 -13.54 -12.62
CA GLU A 8 21.76 -13.02 -13.42
C GLU A 8 21.92 -11.52 -13.14
N PRO A 9 23.10 -10.93 -13.38
CA PRO A 9 23.29 -9.51 -13.13
C PRO A 9 22.27 -8.66 -13.86
N PRO A 10 21.61 -7.69 -13.19
CA PRO A 10 20.71 -6.76 -13.86
C PRO A 10 21.48 -5.79 -14.75
N THR A 11 20.86 -5.35 -15.82
CA THR A 11 21.38 -4.29 -16.69
C THR A 11 21.41 -2.94 -16.00
N HIS A 12 20.40 -2.69 -15.15
CA HIS A 12 20.30 -1.47 -14.35
C HIS A 12 19.60 -1.75 -13.01
N ILE A 13 19.97 -1.00 -11.98
CA ILE A 13 19.25 -0.94 -10.70
C ILE A 13 18.91 0.50 -10.45
N ALA A 14 17.63 0.79 -10.27
CA ALA A 14 17.16 2.12 -9.95
C ALA A 14 17.84 2.65 -8.67
N PRO A 15 18.11 3.98 -8.55
CA PRO A 15 18.70 4.60 -7.39
C PRO A 15 17.94 4.26 -6.09
N GLU A 16 18.62 4.39 -4.95
CA GLU A 16 18.00 4.06 -3.64
C GLU A 16 16.84 4.98 -3.27
N ASP A 17 16.82 6.19 -3.81
CA ASP A 17 15.78 7.21 -3.63
C ASP A 17 14.71 7.19 -4.72
N ALA A 18 14.77 6.26 -5.68
CA ALA A 18 13.72 6.10 -6.67
C ALA A 18 12.36 5.82 -6.00
N ALA A 19 11.32 6.45 -6.50
CA ALA A 19 9.97 6.32 -5.96
C ALA A 19 9.47 4.87 -5.97
N GLN A 20 9.77 4.14 -7.04
CA GLN A 20 9.60 2.69 -7.16
C GLN A 20 10.94 2.08 -7.58
N ARG A 21 11.74 1.65 -6.62
CA ARG A 21 13.06 1.09 -6.90
C ARG A 21 12.94 -0.31 -7.49
N THR A 22 13.55 -0.50 -8.67
CA THR A 22 13.48 -1.73 -9.45
C THR A 22 14.86 -2.23 -9.87
N ALA A 23 14.95 -3.51 -10.20
CA ALA A 23 16.05 -4.09 -10.98
C ALA A 23 15.53 -4.36 -12.39
N TYR A 24 16.29 -3.97 -13.40
CA TYR A 24 15.95 -4.07 -14.80
C TYR A 24 16.94 -5.00 -15.51
N TRP A 25 16.41 -5.87 -16.35
CA TRP A 25 17.19 -6.75 -17.22
C TRP A 25 16.78 -6.51 -18.67
N GLU A 26 17.77 -6.50 -19.53
CA GLU A 26 17.60 -6.49 -20.98
C GLU A 26 18.44 -7.61 -21.57
N ALA A 27 17.84 -8.50 -22.36
CA ALA A 27 18.54 -9.66 -22.90
C ALA A 27 17.85 -10.18 -24.16
N ASP A 28 18.66 -10.64 -25.10
CA ASP A 28 18.20 -11.46 -26.23
C ASP A 28 17.96 -12.89 -25.74
N LEU A 29 16.73 -13.38 -25.87
CA LEU A 29 16.34 -14.68 -25.38
C LEU A 29 16.05 -15.65 -26.54
N ALA A 30 16.79 -16.76 -26.60
CA ALA A 30 16.43 -17.88 -27.43
C ALA A 30 15.37 -18.79 -26.79
N GLU A 31 15.32 -18.81 -25.45
CA GLU A 31 14.38 -19.61 -24.65
C GLU A 31 13.90 -18.79 -23.42
N ASN A 32 12.70 -19.09 -22.95
CA ASN A 32 12.16 -18.47 -21.75
C ASN A 32 13.00 -18.84 -20.52
N ARG A 33 13.40 -17.85 -19.75
CA ARG A 33 14.10 -18.02 -18.48
C ARG A 33 13.65 -17.03 -17.43
N PRO A 34 13.73 -17.37 -16.13
CA PRO A 34 13.32 -16.46 -15.09
C PRO A 34 14.37 -15.39 -14.81
N PHE A 35 13.94 -14.17 -14.60
CA PHE A 35 14.70 -13.08 -13.99
C PHE A 35 14.20 -12.86 -12.56
N GLY A 36 15.08 -12.60 -11.63
CA GLY A 36 14.67 -12.41 -10.25
C GLY A 36 15.80 -12.03 -9.31
N ALA A 37 15.38 -11.59 -8.14
CA ALA A 37 16.25 -11.20 -7.05
C ALA A 37 15.98 -12.05 -5.80
N VAL A 38 17.03 -12.31 -5.04
CA VAL A 38 16.97 -12.84 -3.69
C VAL A 38 17.38 -11.73 -2.75
N TYR A 39 16.56 -11.47 -1.75
CA TYR A 39 16.87 -10.46 -0.75
C TYR A 39 16.44 -10.92 0.64
N SER A 40 17.10 -10.40 1.64
CA SER A 40 16.77 -10.58 3.04
C SER A 40 16.41 -9.26 3.70
N TYR A 41 15.61 -9.33 4.73
CA TYR A 41 15.23 -8.15 5.50
C TYR A 41 14.96 -8.51 6.96
N ARG A 42 15.07 -7.51 7.80
CA ARG A 42 14.68 -7.58 9.22
C ARG A 42 13.62 -6.53 9.48
N THR A 43 12.55 -6.94 10.14
CA THR A 43 11.51 -6.02 10.64
C THR A 43 11.47 -6.05 12.16
N THR A 44 11.16 -4.88 12.73
CA THR A 44 10.87 -4.74 14.17
C THR A 44 9.58 -3.95 14.31
N ALA A 45 8.65 -4.44 15.11
CA ALA A 45 7.45 -3.69 15.43
C ALA A 45 7.74 -2.69 16.56
N ARG A 46 7.21 -1.48 16.42
CA ARG A 46 7.05 -0.53 17.53
C ARG A 46 5.57 -0.44 17.82
N TYR A 47 5.20 -0.63 19.07
CA TYR A 47 3.82 -0.47 19.48
C TYR A 47 3.49 1.01 19.70
N ALA A 48 2.42 1.46 19.10
CA ALA A 48 1.81 2.76 19.35
C ALA A 48 0.40 2.54 19.93
N ASP A 49 0.00 3.39 20.86
CA ASP A 49 -1.38 3.43 21.36
C ASP A 49 -2.01 4.79 21.01
N PRO A 50 -2.49 4.97 19.77
CA PRO A 50 -2.97 6.26 19.30
C PRO A 50 -4.10 6.84 20.15
N LEU A 51 -4.94 5.98 20.72
CA LEU A 51 -6.11 6.41 21.48
C LEU A 51 -5.76 7.05 22.83
N HIS A 52 -4.54 6.87 23.32
CA HIS A 52 -4.04 7.43 24.57
C HIS A 52 -2.91 8.45 24.36
N MET A 53 -2.65 8.85 23.11
CA MET A 53 -1.67 9.88 22.78
C MET A 53 -2.29 11.26 22.78
N GLN A 54 -1.49 12.26 23.15
CA GLN A 54 -1.82 13.65 22.92
C GLN A 54 -1.36 14.05 21.52
N ALA A 55 -2.22 14.69 20.76
CA ALA A 55 -1.93 15.19 19.44
C ALA A 55 -2.00 16.71 19.38
N ASP A 56 -1.17 17.30 18.54
CA ASP A 56 -1.31 18.71 18.22
C ASP A 56 -2.61 18.92 17.42
N PRO A 57 -3.41 19.95 17.75
CA PRO A 57 -4.66 20.18 17.03
C PRO A 57 -4.47 20.57 15.56
N VAL A 58 -3.29 21.13 15.23
CA VAL A 58 -2.89 21.50 13.88
C VAL A 58 -1.84 20.52 13.41
N GLN A 59 -2.13 19.83 12.30
CA GLN A 59 -1.23 18.91 11.69
C GLN A 59 -0.42 19.61 10.58
N PRO A 60 0.79 19.10 10.23
CA PRO A 60 1.54 19.63 9.09
C PRO A 60 0.80 19.42 7.77
N ASP A 61 1.21 20.14 6.73
CA ASP A 61 0.53 20.17 5.43
C ASP A 61 1.19 19.31 4.33
N PHE A 62 2.25 18.57 4.66
CA PHE A 62 2.82 17.59 3.73
C PHE A 62 1.89 16.39 3.57
N ASP A 63 1.93 15.71 2.41
CA ASP A 63 1.11 14.53 2.10
C ASP A 63 -0.39 14.68 2.43
N THR A 64 -0.91 15.88 2.18
CA THR A 64 -2.33 16.23 2.36
C THR A 64 -3.01 16.58 1.04
N GLN A 65 -2.30 16.51 -0.08
CA GLN A 65 -2.82 16.85 -1.40
C GLN A 65 -3.44 15.63 -2.09
N GLU A 66 -4.27 15.89 -3.10
CA GLU A 66 -4.74 14.82 -3.98
C GLU A 66 -3.62 14.31 -4.89
N GLU A 67 -3.75 13.07 -5.35
CA GLU A 67 -2.79 12.40 -6.22
C GLU A 67 -3.57 11.54 -7.23
N LEU A 68 -3.61 12.06 -8.48
CA LEU A 68 -4.39 11.43 -9.53
C LEU A 68 -3.74 10.15 -10.07
N PRO A 69 -4.54 9.20 -10.58
CA PRO A 69 -6.00 9.25 -10.73
C PRO A 69 -6.79 8.75 -9.51
N HIS A 70 -6.15 8.05 -8.57
CA HIS A 70 -6.87 7.26 -7.59
C HIS A 70 -7.03 7.89 -6.21
N LEU A 71 -6.18 8.88 -5.86
CA LEU A 71 -6.32 9.65 -4.62
C LEU A 71 -6.93 11.03 -4.91
N GLU A 72 -7.93 11.08 -5.76
CA GLU A 72 -8.66 12.28 -6.15
C GLU A 72 -9.66 12.71 -5.07
N PHE A 73 -9.80 14.01 -4.87
CA PHE A 73 -10.74 14.60 -3.91
C PHE A 73 -12.09 14.92 -4.54
N THR A 74 -12.87 13.89 -4.88
CA THR A 74 -14.19 14.07 -5.48
C THR A 74 -15.15 14.82 -4.54
N PRO A 75 -16.21 15.46 -5.07
CA PRO A 75 -17.23 16.10 -4.24
C PRO A 75 -17.86 15.16 -3.20
N TYR A 76 -18.03 13.87 -3.58
CA TYR A 76 -18.57 12.87 -2.68
C TYR A 76 -17.61 12.55 -1.53
N LEU A 77 -16.33 12.32 -1.82
CA LEU A 77 -15.31 12.03 -0.79
C LEU A 77 -15.10 13.22 0.15
N ARG A 78 -15.17 14.48 -0.37
CA ARG A 78 -15.13 15.69 0.45
C ARG A 78 -16.33 15.75 1.43
N ALA A 79 -17.53 15.47 0.93
CA ALA A 79 -18.74 15.45 1.77
C ALA A 79 -18.67 14.33 2.82
N LEU A 80 -18.21 13.16 2.43
CA LEU A 80 -18.03 12.01 3.33
C LEU A 80 -17.01 12.30 4.43
N ALA A 81 -15.85 12.85 4.10
CA ALA A 81 -14.82 13.22 5.08
C ALA A 81 -15.35 14.26 6.07
N ALA A 82 -16.05 15.30 5.58
CA ALA A 82 -16.67 16.31 6.41
C ALA A 82 -17.72 15.70 7.35
N GLN A 83 -18.56 14.80 6.87
CA GLN A 83 -19.57 14.11 7.68
C GLN A 83 -18.91 13.25 8.77
N LEU A 84 -17.90 12.45 8.42
CA LEU A 84 -17.22 11.55 9.36
C LEU A 84 -16.49 12.32 10.46
N THR A 85 -15.96 13.49 10.17
CA THR A 85 -15.15 14.28 11.10
C THR A 85 -15.90 15.44 11.75
N GLN A 86 -17.21 15.56 11.50
CA GLN A 86 -18.05 16.62 12.04
C GLN A 86 -17.95 16.69 13.57
N GLY A 87 -17.62 17.88 14.08
CA GLY A 87 -17.50 18.15 15.52
C GLY A 87 -16.24 17.61 16.18
N LEU A 88 -15.35 16.95 15.42
CA LEU A 88 -14.08 16.47 15.94
C LEU A 88 -12.96 17.49 15.67
N THR A 89 -12.21 17.83 16.72
CA THR A 89 -11.01 18.68 16.63
C THR A 89 -9.71 17.87 16.72
N ASP A 90 -9.74 16.80 17.50
CA ASP A 90 -8.59 15.91 17.70
C ASP A 90 -8.30 15.08 16.43
N PRO A 91 -7.09 15.19 15.84
CA PRO A 91 -6.74 14.47 14.62
C PRO A 91 -6.72 12.94 14.79
N VAL A 92 -6.41 12.43 15.99
CA VAL A 92 -6.47 10.99 16.27
C VAL A 92 -7.93 10.50 16.21
N GLN A 93 -8.85 11.24 16.79
CA GLN A 93 -10.28 10.89 16.75
C GLN A 93 -10.83 10.97 15.31
N LYS A 94 -10.39 11.94 14.51
CA LYS A 94 -10.74 12.01 13.08
C LYS A 94 -10.24 10.78 12.34
N ALA A 95 -8.94 10.45 12.45
CA ALA A 95 -8.34 9.28 11.81
C ALA A 95 -9.03 7.99 12.27
N LYS A 96 -9.32 7.87 13.57
CA LYS A 96 -10.03 6.70 14.12
C LYS A 96 -11.44 6.56 13.55
N ARG A 97 -12.20 7.65 13.43
CA ARG A 97 -13.53 7.63 12.84
C ARG A 97 -13.49 7.21 11.36
N ILE A 98 -12.48 7.67 10.62
CA ILE A 98 -12.24 7.26 9.23
C ILE A 98 -11.86 5.77 9.16
N TYR A 99 -10.96 5.32 10.03
CA TYR A 99 -10.60 3.90 10.13
C TYR A 99 -11.79 3.01 10.44
N ASP A 100 -12.62 3.40 11.41
CA ASP A 100 -13.86 2.69 11.74
C ASP A 100 -14.81 2.62 10.56
N TYR A 101 -14.99 3.74 9.84
CA TYR A 101 -15.81 3.75 8.64
C TYR A 101 -15.32 2.73 7.61
N VAL A 102 -14.04 2.76 7.26
CA VAL A 102 -13.49 1.84 6.26
C VAL A 102 -13.57 0.39 6.73
N THR A 103 -13.13 0.10 7.95
CA THR A 103 -13.03 -1.29 8.44
C THR A 103 -14.39 -1.94 8.74
N LEU A 104 -15.39 -1.19 9.15
CA LEU A 104 -16.70 -1.70 9.53
C LEU A 104 -17.71 -1.70 8.38
N ASN A 105 -17.51 -0.86 7.35
CA ASN A 105 -18.47 -0.70 6.27
C ASN A 105 -17.97 -1.22 4.91
N THR A 106 -16.69 -1.58 4.77
CA THR A 106 -16.16 -2.08 3.50
C THR A 106 -15.97 -3.59 3.56
N HIS A 107 -16.49 -4.28 2.56
CA HIS A 107 -16.28 -5.72 2.38
C HIS A 107 -15.04 -5.95 1.53
N TYR A 108 -14.11 -6.76 2.04
CA TYR A 108 -12.96 -7.19 1.26
C TYR A 108 -13.41 -8.01 0.05
N HIS A 109 -12.99 -7.58 -1.11
CA HIS A 109 -13.30 -8.22 -2.37
C HIS A 109 -12.18 -7.91 -3.35
N TYR A 110 -11.56 -8.96 -3.90
CA TYR A 110 -10.55 -8.79 -4.96
C TYR A 110 -11.15 -8.00 -6.12
N GLN A 111 -10.40 -7.02 -6.60
CA GLN A 111 -10.85 -6.09 -7.62
C GLN A 111 -10.12 -6.34 -8.95
N PRO A 112 -10.69 -5.92 -10.08
CA PRO A 112 -9.94 -5.80 -11.32
C PRO A 112 -8.71 -4.90 -11.14
N PRO A 113 -7.70 -5.02 -12.00
CA PRO A 113 -6.52 -4.14 -11.97
C PRO A 113 -6.93 -2.67 -11.85
N TYR A 114 -6.23 -1.90 -11.01
CA TYR A 114 -6.63 -0.53 -10.68
C TYR A 114 -6.65 0.39 -11.92
N PHE A 115 -5.78 0.15 -12.89
CA PHE A 115 -5.69 0.95 -14.11
C PHE A 115 -6.94 0.87 -15.02
N VAL A 116 -7.81 -0.14 -14.85
CA VAL A 116 -9.09 -0.21 -15.58
C VAL A 116 -10.24 0.47 -14.84
N GLN A 117 -9.97 0.99 -13.64
CA GLN A 117 -10.93 1.68 -12.79
C GLN A 117 -10.69 3.19 -12.84
N GLU A 118 -11.74 3.97 -13.01
CA GLU A 118 -11.65 5.43 -13.09
C GLU A 118 -11.11 6.04 -11.79
N ASN A 119 -11.67 5.66 -10.67
CA ASN A 119 -11.23 6.09 -9.33
C ASN A 119 -11.56 5.02 -8.29
N ILE A 120 -10.52 4.35 -7.77
CA ILE A 120 -10.70 3.24 -6.84
C ILE A 120 -11.25 3.69 -5.48
N THR A 121 -10.92 4.91 -5.03
CA THR A 121 -11.35 5.42 -3.72
C THR A 121 -12.80 5.86 -3.72
N ASP A 122 -13.23 6.56 -4.76
CA ASP A 122 -14.62 6.97 -4.93
C ASP A 122 -15.53 5.75 -5.13
N GLY A 123 -15.11 4.82 -5.99
CA GLY A 123 -15.79 3.55 -6.20
C GLY A 123 -15.94 2.73 -4.91
N CYS A 124 -14.91 2.66 -4.07
CA CYS A 124 -14.97 1.99 -2.78
C CYS A 124 -15.95 2.66 -1.82
N ALA A 125 -15.91 3.98 -1.73
CA ALA A 125 -16.78 4.74 -0.83
C ALA A 125 -18.26 4.59 -1.20
N HIS A 126 -18.58 4.50 -2.49
CA HIS A 126 -19.94 4.25 -2.98
C HIS A 126 -20.36 2.78 -2.80
N ASN A 127 -19.54 1.83 -3.25
CA ASN A 127 -19.92 0.43 -3.36
C ASN A 127 -19.62 -0.39 -2.10
N ARG A 128 -18.81 0.17 -1.19
CA ARG A 128 -18.36 -0.48 0.05
C ARG A 128 -17.66 -1.82 -0.20
N ARG A 129 -16.86 -1.86 -1.25
CA ARG A 129 -16.06 -3.03 -1.67
C ARG A 129 -14.68 -2.57 -2.08
N GLY A 130 -13.66 -3.32 -1.66
CA GLY A 130 -12.28 -3.05 -2.01
C GLY A 130 -11.37 -4.16 -1.52
N ASP A 131 -10.22 -4.29 -2.15
CA ASP A 131 -9.11 -5.09 -1.64
C ASP A 131 -8.23 -4.27 -0.70
N CYS A 132 -7.03 -4.77 -0.37
CA CYS A 132 -6.14 -4.11 0.58
C CYS A 132 -5.75 -2.70 0.12
N GLY A 133 -5.37 -2.56 -1.15
CA GLY A 133 -4.94 -1.29 -1.70
C GLY A 133 -6.06 -0.27 -1.80
N ILE A 134 -7.22 -0.68 -2.27
CA ILE A 134 -8.39 0.20 -2.36
C ILE A 134 -8.85 0.67 -0.98
N MET A 135 -8.85 -0.21 0.02
CA MET A 135 -9.21 0.17 1.38
C MET A 135 -8.16 1.12 2.01
N ALA A 136 -6.87 0.88 1.75
CA ALA A 136 -5.79 1.77 2.18
C ALA A 136 -5.92 3.15 1.52
N SER A 137 -6.11 3.20 0.20
CA SER A 137 -6.29 4.45 -0.56
C SER A 137 -7.51 5.25 -0.08
N THR A 138 -8.62 4.57 0.21
CA THR A 138 -9.83 5.22 0.75
C THR A 138 -9.56 5.86 2.12
N PHE A 139 -8.84 5.17 3.01
CA PHE A 139 -8.40 5.73 4.28
C PHE A 139 -7.49 6.96 4.08
N ILE A 140 -6.53 6.88 3.17
CA ILE A 140 -5.59 7.95 2.85
C ILE A 140 -6.32 9.21 2.37
N VAL A 141 -7.21 9.08 1.39
CA VAL A 141 -7.97 10.23 0.86
C VAL A 141 -8.82 10.89 1.93
N LEU A 142 -9.53 10.11 2.74
CA LEU A 142 -10.36 10.66 3.81
C LEU A 142 -9.51 11.34 4.91
N CYS A 143 -8.32 10.80 5.24
CA CYS A 143 -7.38 11.43 6.16
C CYS A 143 -6.84 12.74 5.60
N ARG A 144 -6.39 12.76 4.35
CA ARG A 144 -5.89 13.97 3.67
C ARG A 144 -6.96 15.08 3.65
N LEU A 145 -8.20 14.73 3.30
CA LEU A 145 -9.34 15.65 3.34
C LEU A 145 -9.67 16.16 4.74
N ALA A 146 -9.34 15.41 5.78
CA ALA A 146 -9.49 15.81 7.18
C ALA A 146 -8.30 16.62 7.72
N GLY A 147 -7.29 16.90 6.87
CA GLY A 147 -6.06 17.62 7.23
C GLY A 147 -5.04 16.75 7.96
N ILE A 148 -5.05 15.44 7.75
CA ILE A 148 -4.12 14.49 8.35
C ILE A 148 -3.23 13.95 7.24
N PRO A 149 -1.88 14.13 7.31
CA PRO A 149 -0.97 13.59 6.33
C PRO A 149 -1.08 12.07 6.26
N ALA A 150 -1.15 11.53 5.06
CA ALA A 150 -1.28 10.09 4.87
C ALA A 150 -0.60 9.64 3.57
N GLN A 151 0.05 8.49 3.61
CA GLN A 151 0.84 7.92 2.54
C GLN A 151 0.44 6.48 2.25
N TRP A 152 0.66 6.09 1.00
CA TRP A 152 0.60 4.72 0.54
C TRP A 152 1.83 3.92 0.93
N GLN A 153 1.64 2.66 1.26
CA GLN A 153 2.71 1.67 1.32
C GLN A 153 2.22 0.35 0.72
N SER A 154 3.01 -0.21 -0.17
CA SER A 154 2.84 -1.56 -0.69
C SER A 154 4.07 -2.42 -0.41
N GLY A 155 3.90 -3.72 -0.43
CA GLY A 155 4.97 -4.66 -0.19
C GLY A 155 4.47 -6.07 0.06
N LEU A 156 5.05 -6.72 1.04
CA LEU A 156 4.75 -8.11 1.33
C LEU A 156 4.19 -8.28 2.73
N VAL A 157 3.24 -9.19 2.86
CA VAL A 157 2.93 -9.87 4.11
C VAL A 157 3.65 -11.21 4.14
N VAL A 158 4.48 -11.42 5.15
CA VAL A 158 5.29 -12.63 5.29
C VAL A 158 5.03 -13.28 6.63
N ARG A 159 4.73 -14.55 6.61
CA ARG A 159 4.55 -15.41 7.78
C ARG A 159 5.31 -16.71 7.54
N ARG A 160 5.44 -17.56 8.56
CA ARG A 160 6.27 -18.77 8.49
C ARG A 160 6.10 -19.63 7.23
N GLU A 161 4.90 -19.69 6.65
CA GLU A 161 4.57 -20.57 5.52
C GLU A 161 3.88 -19.80 4.39
N MET A 162 3.91 -18.48 4.44
CA MET A 162 3.20 -17.65 3.49
C MET A 162 3.97 -16.38 3.16
N VAL A 163 4.02 -16.06 1.89
CA VAL A 163 4.38 -14.75 1.37
C VAL A 163 3.31 -14.31 0.38
N GLY A 164 2.94 -13.05 0.41
CA GLY A 164 1.98 -12.48 -0.53
C GLY A 164 2.08 -10.97 -0.61
N CYS A 165 1.60 -10.41 -1.69
CA CYS A 165 1.48 -8.98 -1.87
C CYS A 165 0.46 -8.38 -0.92
N HIS A 166 0.72 -7.18 -0.43
CA HIS A 166 -0.18 -6.51 0.50
C HIS A 166 0.06 -5.01 0.57
N ASP A 167 -1.02 -4.27 0.84
CA ASP A 167 -1.03 -2.82 0.91
C ASP A 167 -1.63 -2.33 2.22
N TRP A 168 -1.12 -1.18 2.69
CA TRP A 168 -1.62 -0.49 3.87
C TRP A 168 -1.34 1.00 3.78
N ALA A 169 -1.89 1.75 4.71
CA ALA A 169 -1.64 3.18 4.83
C ALA A 169 -0.65 3.49 5.96
N ALA A 170 0.11 4.57 5.79
CA ALA A 170 0.75 5.29 6.87
C ALA A 170 0.03 6.64 7.05
N PHE A 171 -0.12 7.10 8.29
CA PHE A 171 -0.68 8.41 8.62
C PHE A 171 0.15 9.09 9.70
N TYR A 172 0.23 10.40 9.64
CA TYR A 172 1.07 11.17 10.55
C TYR A 172 0.23 11.94 11.59
N ILE A 173 0.64 11.85 12.83
CA ILE A 173 0.04 12.64 13.92
C ILE A 173 1.17 13.37 14.67
N ALA A 174 1.16 14.70 14.62
CA ALA A 174 2.10 15.52 15.40
C ALA A 174 1.73 15.49 16.89
N PRO A 175 2.71 15.45 17.80
CA PRO A 175 4.16 15.37 17.57
C PRO A 175 4.66 13.92 17.47
N GLN A 176 3.79 12.91 17.42
CA GLN A 176 4.12 11.49 17.54
C GLN A 176 4.84 10.90 16.32
N GLY A 177 4.57 11.46 15.13
CA GLY A 177 5.14 10.97 13.87
C GLY A 177 4.24 10.00 13.11
N TRP A 178 4.87 9.21 12.24
CA TRP A 178 4.19 8.23 11.40
C TRP A 178 3.68 7.03 12.18
N MET A 179 2.44 6.68 11.95
CA MET A 179 1.74 5.48 12.39
C MET A 179 1.14 4.76 11.19
N TYR A 180 0.59 3.56 11.40
CA TYR A 180 0.11 2.73 10.30
C TYR A 180 -1.38 2.39 10.45
N ALA A 181 -2.04 2.15 9.32
CA ALA A 181 -3.40 1.65 9.28
C ALA A 181 -3.53 0.53 8.23
N ASP A 182 -3.71 -0.71 8.68
CA ASP A 182 -4.06 -1.82 7.80
C ASP A 182 -5.57 -2.03 7.83
N CYS A 183 -6.28 -1.34 6.94
CA CYS A 183 -7.74 -1.34 6.92
C CYS A 183 -8.31 -2.70 6.55
N SER A 184 -7.67 -3.46 5.67
CA SER A 184 -8.16 -4.77 5.24
C SER A 184 -7.98 -5.83 6.31
N ALA A 185 -6.83 -5.84 7.01
CA ALA A 185 -6.62 -6.68 8.18
C ALA A 185 -7.60 -6.30 9.30
N GLY A 186 -7.78 -4.99 9.56
CA GLY A 186 -8.76 -4.49 10.52
C GLY A 186 -10.19 -4.95 10.21
N ALA A 187 -10.62 -4.84 8.95
CA ALA A 187 -11.93 -5.31 8.51
C ALA A 187 -12.09 -6.84 8.66
N SER A 188 -11.05 -7.61 8.40
CA SER A 188 -11.02 -9.05 8.64
C SER A 188 -11.20 -9.39 10.11
N MET A 189 -10.49 -8.66 10.98
CA MET A 189 -10.62 -8.84 12.44
C MET A 189 -11.99 -8.43 12.97
N ALA A 190 -12.58 -7.36 12.43
CA ALA A 190 -13.95 -6.96 12.76
C ALA A 190 -14.95 -8.07 12.47
N ARG A 191 -14.86 -8.67 11.28
CA ARG A 191 -15.73 -9.81 10.91
C ARG A 191 -15.51 -11.06 11.75
N ALA A 192 -14.29 -11.27 12.22
CA ALA A 192 -13.96 -12.34 13.15
C ALA A 192 -14.38 -12.06 14.62
N GLY A 193 -14.98 -10.90 14.90
CA GLY A 193 -15.33 -10.49 16.26
C GLY A 193 -14.12 -10.16 17.15
N ASN A 194 -12.94 -9.96 16.56
CA ASN A 194 -11.70 -9.68 17.30
C ASN A 194 -11.40 -8.18 17.31
N GLU A 195 -12.13 -7.45 18.14
CA GLU A 195 -12.01 -5.99 18.26
C GLU A 195 -10.61 -5.57 18.71
N LYS A 196 -9.98 -6.32 19.61
CA LYS A 196 -8.61 -6.01 20.07
C LYS A 196 -7.62 -5.99 18.90
N MET A 197 -7.68 -6.98 18.02
CA MET A 197 -6.79 -7.02 16.84
C MET A 197 -7.21 -6.01 15.78
N ARG A 198 -8.50 -5.72 15.63
CA ARG A 198 -8.94 -4.62 14.76
C ARG A 198 -8.31 -3.30 15.18
N LEU A 199 -8.37 -2.98 16.48
CA LEU A 199 -7.77 -1.77 17.03
C LEU A 199 -6.24 -1.77 17.00
N HIS A 200 -5.60 -2.94 17.05
CA HIS A 200 -4.16 -3.05 16.86
C HIS A 200 -3.73 -2.50 15.50
N TYR A 201 -4.47 -2.80 14.44
CA TYR A 201 -4.18 -2.30 13.08
C TYR A 201 -4.56 -0.82 12.85
N PHE A 202 -4.97 -0.13 13.87
CA PHE A 202 -5.02 1.33 13.93
C PHE A 202 -3.84 1.84 14.76
N GLY A 203 -2.81 2.29 14.09
CA GLY A 203 -1.54 2.74 14.66
C GLY A 203 -0.39 1.76 14.46
N ASN A 204 -0.65 0.47 14.24
CA ASN A 204 0.37 -0.57 14.26
C ASN A 204 0.28 -1.53 13.07
N LEU A 205 1.44 -2.15 12.77
CA LEU A 205 1.56 -3.34 11.93
C LEU A 205 2.23 -4.45 12.74
N ASP A 206 1.97 -5.69 12.36
CA ASP A 206 2.77 -6.82 12.84
C ASP A 206 4.13 -6.89 12.12
N THR A 207 5.05 -7.69 12.65
CA THR A 207 6.40 -7.85 12.09
C THR A 207 6.44 -8.58 10.75
N GLY A 208 5.31 -9.08 10.28
CA GLY A 208 5.19 -9.73 8.99
C GLY A 208 5.05 -8.76 7.80
N ARG A 209 5.17 -7.45 8.00
CA ARG A 209 5.05 -6.46 6.91
C ARG A 209 6.42 -6.01 6.44
N MET A 210 6.70 -6.15 5.15
CA MET A 210 7.90 -5.63 4.49
C MET A 210 7.48 -4.59 3.46
N VAL A 211 7.90 -3.34 3.67
CA VAL A 211 7.65 -2.25 2.72
C VAL A 211 8.58 -2.41 1.53
N ALA A 212 8.03 -2.53 0.34
CA ALA A 212 8.78 -2.53 -0.92
C ALA A 212 8.70 -1.16 -1.62
N ASN A 213 7.58 -0.46 -1.48
CA ASN A 213 7.26 0.72 -2.24
C ASN A 213 6.40 1.71 -1.42
N ARG A 214 6.57 3.01 -1.67
CA ARG A 214 5.83 4.11 -1.00
C ARG A 214 5.17 5.07 -1.97
N ALA A 215 5.29 4.81 -3.27
CA ALA A 215 4.73 5.66 -4.31
C ALA A 215 3.64 4.91 -5.07
N LEU A 216 2.52 5.57 -5.26
CA LEU A 216 1.42 5.07 -6.08
C LEU A 216 1.62 5.57 -7.52
N CYS A 217 1.45 4.70 -8.53
CA CYS A 217 1.51 5.04 -9.95
C CYS A 217 2.83 5.70 -10.43
N ALA A 218 3.95 5.50 -9.72
CA ALA A 218 5.23 6.06 -10.14
C ALA A 218 5.84 5.29 -11.33
N PRO A 219 6.57 5.96 -12.23
CA PRO A 219 7.24 5.29 -13.36
C PRO A 219 8.40 4.43 -12.86
N PHE A 220 8.77 3.43 -13.66
CA PHE A 220 10.02 2.70 -13.50
C PHE A 220 11.23 3.53 -13.94
N ASP A 221 12.41 3.07 -13.51
CA ASP A 221 13.70 3.55 -13.98
C ASP A 221 14.57 2.33 -14.38
N PRO A 222 14.82 2.11 -15.71
CA PRO A 222 14.28 2.85 -16.83
C PRO A 222 12.76 2.67 -17.04
N PRO A 223 12.08 3.63 -17.67
CA PRO A 223 10.65 3.53 -17.93
C PRO A 223 10.34 2.44 -18.96
N MET A 224 9.19 1.79 -18.83
CA MET A 224 8.67 0.90 -19.86
C MET A 224 8.21 1.69 -21.09
N CYS A 225 8.31 1.07 -22.26
CA CYS A 225 7.81 1.61 -23.52
C CYS A 225 6.33 1.27 -23.74
N SER A 226 5.85 0.19 -23.16
CA SER A 226 4.48 -0.27 -23.25
C SER A 226 3.67 0.11 -22.00
N PHE A 227 2.37 -0.14 -22.06
CA PHE A 227 1.48 0.02 -20.92
C PHE A 227 1.86 -0.96 -19.81
N ARG A 228 1.93 -0.50 -18.55
CA ARG A 228 2.24 -1.35 -17.41
C ARG A 228 1.02 -2.16 -16.95
N ALA A 229 1.21 -3.45 -16.68
CA ALA A 229 0.16 -4.31 -16.13
C ALA A 229 -0.19 -3.98 -14.68
N ASP A 230 0.81 -3.54 -13.93
CA ASP A 230 0.70 -3.12 -12.52
C ASP A 230 1.31 -1.72 -12.33
N PRO A 231 0.64 -0.66 -12.84
CA PRO A 231 1.19 0.69 -12.79
C PRO A 231 1.06 1.34 -11.41
N CYS A 232 0.24 0.79 -10.53
CA CYS A 232 -0.10 1.47 -9.28
C CYS A 232 0.81 1.08 -8.13
N ASP A 233 0.95 -0.18 -7.83
CA ASP A 233 1.59 -0.65 -6.60
C ASP A 233 2.87 -1.46 -6.81
N ASN A 234 3.21 -1.84 -8.04
CA ASN A 234 4.47 -2.49 -8.38
C ASN A 234 4.85 -3.65 -7.43
N GLN A 235 3.94 -4.56 -7.22
CA GLN A 235 4.17 -5.72 -6.35
C GLN A 235 4.72 -6.92 -7.09
N VAL A 236 4.59 -6.95 -8.43
CA VAL A 236 5.03 -8.01 -9.31
C VAL A 236 5.93 -7.45 -10.42
N GLY A 237 6.77 -8.31 -10.99
CA GLY A 237 7.60 -7.90 -12.14
C GLY A 237 6.77 -7.71 -13.41
N GLU A 238 7.24 -6.84 -14.28
CA GLU A 238 6.66 -6.57 -15.58
C GLU A 238 7.66 -6.85 -16.69
N VAL A 239 7.20 -7.23 -17.87
CA VAL A 239 8.04 -7.68 -18.99
C VAL A 239 7.57 -7.07 -20.31
N GLU A 240 8.53 -6.66 -21.12
CA GLU A 240 8.34 -6.29 -22.52
C GLU A 240 9.17 -7.23 -23.41
N ALA A 241 8.63 -7.63 -24.56
CA ALA A 241 9.35 -8.35 -25.59
C ALA A 241 9.21 -7.58 -26.92
N ASP A 242 10.33 -7.22 -27.52
CA ASP A 242 10.39 -6.45 -28.78
C ASP A 242 9.54 -5.16 -28.74
N GLY A 243 9.55 -4.46 -27.59
CA GLY A 243 8.80 -3.24 -27.36
C GLY A 243 7.29 -3.41 -27.13
N VAL A 244 6.86 -4.66 -26.89
CA VAL A 244 5.44 -4.99 -26.59
C VAL A 244 5.35 -5.58 -25.20
N GLY A 245 4.48 -5.03 -24.35
CA GLY A 245 4.21 -5.54 -23.00
C GLY A 245 3.60 -6.93 -23.00
N LEU A 246 4.03 -7.77 -22.08
CA LEU A 246 3.48 -9.10 -21.86
C LEU A 246 2.51 -9.06 -20.68
N TYR A 247 1.29 -9.60 -20.84
CA TYR A 247 0.20 -9.48 -19.88
C TYR A 247 -0.47 -10.82 -19.59
N GLY A 248 -1.03 -10.93 -18.40
CA GLY A 248 -1.84 -12.06 -17.98
C GLY A 248 -1.09 -13.39 -18.14
N GLU A 249 -1.62 -14.31 -18.91
CA GLU A 249 -1.06 -15.65 -19.12
C GLU A 249 0.27 -15.67 -19.90
N GLN A 250 0.67 -14.55 -20.51
CA GLN A 250 1.96 -14.43 -21.20
C GLN A 250 3.12 -14.24 -20.21
N LEU A 251 2.83 -13.84 -18.96
CA LEU A 251 3.81 -13.59 -17.91
C LEU A 251 3.56 -14.51 -16.73
N GLN A 252 4.61 -15.19 -16.27
CA GLN A 252 4.59 -15.94 -15.02
C GLN A 252 5.49 -15.26 -13.99
N TRP A 253 4.98 -15.05 -12.82
CA TRP A 253 5.74 -14.53 -11.69
C TRP A 253 5.57 -15.43 -10.47
N ASN A 254 6.56 -15.44 -9.58
CA ASN A 254 6.54 -16.24 -8.36
C ASN A 254 7.30 -15.55 -7.24
N GLN A 255 6.80 -15.69 -6.03
CA GLN A 255 7.45 -15.27 -4.80
C GLN A 255 7.62 -16.48 -3.89
N THR A 256 8.83 -16.71 -3.40
CA THR A 256 9.14 -17.87 -2.56
C THR A 256 9.83 -17.42 -1.28
N LEU A 257 9.27 -17.79 -0.14
CA LEU A 257 9.92 -17.62 1.15
C LEU A 257 10.97 -18.71 1.35
N ARG A 258 12.25 -18.33 1.37
CA ARG A 258 13.37 -19.28 1.55
C ARG A 258 13.68 -19.58 3.01
N ARG A 259 13.55 -18.56 3.87
CA ARG A 259 13.87 -18.68 5.31
C ARG A 259 13.03 -17.69 6.11
N TYR A 260 12.56 -18.12 7.26
CA TYR A 260 11.84 -17.30 8.22
C TYR A 260 12.34 -17.57 9.63
N GLU A 261 12.71 -16.53 10.36
CA GLU A 261 13.18 -16.61 11.75
C GLU A 261 12.50 -15.53 12.59
N THR A 262 12.22 -15.88 13.84
CA THR A 262 11.85 -14.92 14.88
C THR A 262 13.03 -14.81 15.85
N LEU A 263 13.44 -13.60 16.15
CA LEU A 263 14.55 -13.28 17.04
C LEU A 263 14.04 -12.94 18.42
#